data_ff120ad4171390375bf078fecb1decd6
#
_entry.id   ff120ad4171390375bf078fecb1decd6
#
_cell.length_a   1.000
_cell.length_b   1.000
_cell.length_c   1.000
_cell.angle_alpha   90.00
_cell.angle_beta   90.00
_cell.angle_gamma   90.00
#
_symmetry.space_group_name_H-M   'P 1'
#
loop_
_entity.id
_entity.type
_entity.pdbx_description
1 polymer ?
#
loop_
_entity_poly.entity_id
_entity_poly.type
_entity_poly.pdbx_seq_one_letter_code
_entity_poly.pdbx_strand_id
1 'polypeptide(L)'
;MKRRGEEGEKQNHERWLITYSDLITLLLIFFIVMYTLSKIDANKYHAIAASLSKSMGGSQSILDNGGPSIVPGVGEAKELEAGLEKAEQESMERIKKQIEEYVNQQGLAGKVTVTIEERGVVVSFQDVVLFPLGSDALNNFSREIVDTVGAILHQTSNYIRVEGHTDNLPIRTGRFPSNWELSLARSATVVHRLIQFSSIPPDRLSATGYGEYRPRGPNDTDANRQQNRRVDIIVLRTKFQEVEPEAIIKSMSIPMDKKE
;
A
#
# COMPACT_ATOMS: atom_id res chain seq x y z
N MET A 1 70.73 58.71 -34.35
CA MET A 1 70.34 57.32 -34.37
C MET A 1 69.71 56.99 -33.05
N LYS A 2 68.37 56.84 -32.98
CA LYS A 2 67.62 56.58 -31.76
C LYS A 2 67.13 55.09 -31.81
N ARG A 3 67.68 54.27 -30.95
CA ARG A 3 67.24 52.83 -30.78
C ARG A 3 65.86 52.78 -30.11
N ARG A 4 64.92 52.18 -30.86
CA ARG A 4 63.57 51.89 -30.42
C ARG A 4 63.63 50.59 -29.54
N GLY A 5 63.33 50.68 -28.27
CA GLY A 5 63.25 49.51 -27.38
C GLY A 5 62.06 48.68 -27.74
N GLU A 6 62.25 47.38 -27.91
CA GLU A 6 61.18 46.32 -27.96
C GLU A 6 60.60 46.15 -26.59
N GLU A 7 59.35 46.60 -26.44
CA GLU A 7 58.52 46.16 -25.28
C GLU A 7 58.11 44.72 -25.50
N GLY A 8 58.75 43.80 -24.77
CA GLY A 8 58.35 42.40 -24.77
C GLY A 8 56.97 42.25 -24.13
N GLU A 9 56.04 41.67 -24.90
CA GLU A 9 54.72 41.22 -24.45
C GLU A 9 54.89 40.34 -23.22
N LYS A 10 54.44 40.83 -22.05
CA LYS A 10 54.26 39.98 -20.88
C LYS A 10 53.16 38.95 -21.17
N GLN A 11 53.59 37.74 -21.53
CA GLN A 11 52.68 36.60 -21.59
C GLN A 11 52.01 36.43 -20.23
N ASN A 12 50.71 36.71 -20.16
CA ASN A 12 49.89 36.48 -18.95
C ASN A 12 49.79 34.99 -18.70
N HIS A 13 50.69 34.43 -17.90
CA HIS A 13 50.69 33.03 -17.46
C HIS A 13 49.46 32.65 -16.62
N GLU A 14 48.59 33.61 -16.27
CA GLU A 14 47.43 33.39 -15.41
C GLU A 14 46.11 33.15 -16.20
N ARG A 15 46.14 33.21 -17.54
CA ARG A 15 44.91 33.01 -18.37
C ARG A 15 44.27 31.61 -18.20
N TRP A 16 45.06 30.59 -17.89
CA TRP A 16 44.58 29.25 -17.57
C TRP A 16 43.73 29.21 -16.31
N LEU A 17 43.98 30.11 -15.34
CA LEU A 17 43.28 30.18 -14.08
C LEU A 17 41.82 30.63 -14.26
N ILE A 18 41.57 31.49 -15.28
CA ILE A 18 40.21 31.94 -15.64
C ILE A 18 39.41 30.76 -16.21
N THR A 19 40.01 29.98 -17.12
CA THR A 19 39.36 28.82 -17.73
C THR A 19 39.14 27.69 -16.70
N TYR A 20 40.06 27.52 -15.76
CA TYR A 20 39.93 26.56 -14.64
C TYR A 20 38.84 26.98 -13.68
N SER A 21 38.75 28.26 -13.31
CA SER A 21 37.68 28.79 -12.46
C SER A 21 36.27 28.63 -13.11
N ASP A 22 36.16 28.88 -14.41
CA ASP A 22 34.92 28.70 -15.15
C ASP A 22 34.48 27.23 -15.16
N LEU A 23 35.42 26.29 -15.37
CA LEU A 23 35.16 24.86 -15.32
C LEU A 23 34.66 24.39 -13.94
N ILE A 24 35.28 24.89 -12.86
CA ILE A 24 34.84 24.54 -11.50
C ILE A 24 33.46 25.12 -11.20
N THR A 25 33.17 26.34 -11.61
CA THR A 25 31.87 26.96 -11.37
C THR A 25 30.76 26.23 -12.15
N LEU A 26 31.00 25.84 -13.40
CA LEU A 26 30.06 25.04 -14.18
C LEU A 26 29.83 23.66 -13.57
N LEU A 27 30.91 23.02 -13.10
CA LEU A 27 30.82 21.72 -12.42
C LEU A 27 30.04 21.82 -11.10
N LEU A 28 30.24 22.89 -10.34
CA LEU A 28 29.49 23.17 -9.11
C LEU A 28 28.00 23.37 -9.39
N ILE A 29 27.68 24.19 -10.41
CA ILE A 29 26.29 24.42 -10.83
C ILE A 29 25.65 23.10 -11.28
N PHE A 30 26.36 22.28 -12.05
CA PHE A 30 25.89 20.97 -12.48
C PHE A 30 25.55 20.06 -11.28
N PHE A 31 26.43 19.99 -10.28
CA PHE A 31 26.16 19.20 -9.08
C PHE A 31 25.01 19.76 -8.26
N ILE A 32 24.85 21.07 -8.15
CA ILE A 32 23.71 21.67 -7.44
C ILE A 32 22.40 21.31 -8.17
N VAL A 33 22.35 21.43 -9.51
CA VAL A 33 21.17 21.08 -10.30
C VAL A 33 20.89 19.59 -10.20
N MET A 34 21.88 18.71 -10.32
CA MET A 34 21.71 17.26 -10.14
C MET A 34 21.24 16.91 -8.71
N TYR A 35 21.76 17.60 -7.70
CA TYR A 35 21.32 17.39 -6.31
C TYR A 35 19.86 17.82 -6.10
N THR A 36 19.44 18.95 -6.67
CA THR A 36 18.04 19.40 -6.58
C THR A 36 17.11 18.48 -7.34
N LEU A 37 17.50 17.98 -8.52
CA LEU A 37 16.73 17.00 -9.29
C LEU A 37 16.68 15.62 -8.64
N SER A 38 17.76 15.19 -7.98
CA SER A 38 17.83 13.92 -7.25
C SER A 38 16.92 13.86 -6.03
N LYS A 39 16.47 14.99 -5.50
CA LYS A 39 15.52 15.11 -4.38
C LYS A 39 14.06 15.21 -4.84
N ILE A 40 13.77 15.08 -6.13
CA ILE A 40 12.40 15.06 -6.62
C ILE A 40 11.83 13.68 -6.35
N ASP A 41 11.08 13.59 -5.27
CA ASP A 41 10.40 12.39 -4.80
C ASP A 41 9.37 11.92 -5.84
N ALA A 42 9.38 10.64 -6.20
CA ALA A 42 8.41 10.05 -7.14
C ALA A 42 6.96 10.32 -6.71
N ASN A 43 6.71 10.43 -5.41
CA ASN A 43 5.42 10.78 -4.82
C ASN A 43 4.93 12.18 -5.22
N LYS A 44 5.84 13.14 -5.44
CA LYS A 44 5.47 14.50 -5.92
C LYS A 44 5.05 14.50 -7.39
N TYR A 45 5.65 13.65 -8.22
CA TYR A 45 5.22 13.46 -9.61
C TYR A 45 3.82 12.84 -9.68
N HIS A 46 3.51 11.86 -8.84
CA HIS A 46 2.17 11.26 -8.77
C HIS A 46 1.12 12.26 -8.27
N ALA A 47 1.46 13.10 -7.31
CA ALA A 47 0.55 14.14 -6.82
C ALA A 47 0.25 15.21 -7.89
N ILE A 48 1.25 15.64 -8.64
CA ILE A 48 1.08 16.59 -9.75
C ILE A 48 0.29 15.94 -10.90
N ALA A 49 0.57 14.69 -11.25
CA ALA A 49 -0.17 13.96 -12.28
C ALA A 49 -1.64 13.74 -11.87
N ALA A 50 -1.92 13.45 -10.61
CA ALA A 50 -3.27 13.32 -10.07
C ALA A 50 -4.02 14.65 -10.06
N SER A 51 -3.38 15.77 -9.71
CA SER A 51 -3.99 17.10 -9.74
C SER A 51 -4.25 17.58 -11.18
N LEU A 52 -3.34 17.27 -12.11
CA LEU A 52 -3.47 17.59 -13.52
C LEU A 52 -4.59 16.76 -14.19
N SER A 53 -4.69 15.47 -13.87
CA SER A 53 -5.77 14.59 -14.31
C SER A 53 -7.13 15.07 -13.80
N LYS A 54 -7.20 15.54 -12.57
CA LYS A 54 -8.41 16.14 -11.98
C LYS A 54 -8.78 17.49 -12.62
N SER A 55 -7.78 18.24 -13.09
CA SER A 55 -7.98 19.53 -13.79
C SER A 55 -8.38 19.37 -15.25
N MET A 56 -8.03 18.23 -15.90
CA MET A 56 -8.22 18.03 -17.35
C MET A 56 -9.41 17.15 -17.73
N GLY A 57 -10.16 16.55 -16.80
CA GLY A 57 -11.25 15.66 -17.25
C GLY A 57 -12.23 15.13 -16.23
N GLY A 58 -12.30 15.63 -15.02
CA GLY A 58 -13.28 15.19 -14.02
C GLY A 58 -14.15 16.34 -13.55
N SER A 59 -15.38 16.36 -14.02
CA SER A 59 -16.50 17.23 -13.62
C SER A 59 -16.56 17.54 -12.12
N GLN A 60 -16.55 18.80 -11.82
CA GLN A 60 -17.20 19.65 -10.83
C GLN A 60 -16.24 20.54 -10.04
N SER A 61 -16.23 21.80 -10.52
CA SER A 61 -16.25 23.09 -9.82
C SER A 61 -15.71 23.13 -8.37
N ILE A 62 -14.49 23.63 -8.22
CA ILE A 62 -14.16 24.54 -7.13
C ILE A 62 -13.28 25.66 -7.73
N LEU A 63 -13.95 26.64 -8.33
CA LEU A 63 -13.41 27.98 -8.52
C LEU A 63 -14.11 28.85 -7.48
N ASP A 64 -13.49 29.00 -6.34
CA ASP A 64 -13.67 30.20 -5.54
C ASP A 64 -12.40 30.48 -4.74
N ASN A 65 -11.86 31.66 -4.97
CA ASN A 65 -10.80 32.39 -4.28
C ASN A 65 -9.33 31.99 -4.45
N GLY A 66 -8.60 32.82 -5.20
CA GLY A 66 -7.18 33.12 -5.03
C GLY A 66 -6.26 32.45 -6.04
N GLY A 67 -5.68 33.25 -6.93
CA GLY A 67 -4.79 32.83 -8.00
C GLY A 67 -3.56 32.04 -7.55
N PRO A 68 -2.97 31.19 -8.44
CA PRO A 68 -1.89 30.28 -8.09
C PRO A 68 -0.58 31.03 -7.89
N SER A 69 -0.05 30.98 -6.68
CA SER A 69 1.36 31.29 -6.42
C SER A 69 2.23 30.11 -6.91
N ILE A 70 3.10 30.38 -7.88
CA ILE A 70 3.92 29.37 -8.60
C ILE A 70 5.20 29.01 -7.81
N VAL A 71 5.16 29.00 -6.51
CA VAL A 71 6.22 28.43 -5.66
C VAL A 71 5.59 27.56 -4.60
N PRO A 72 5.66 26.21 -4.69
CA PRO A 72 5.15 25.36 -3.62
C PRO A 72 6.02 25.55 -2.39
N GLY A 73 5.52 26.31 -1.41
CA GLY A 73 6.09 26.35 -0.09
C GLY A 73 5.89 24.99 0.62
N VAL A 74 6.77 24.66 1.55
CA VAL A 74 6.73 23.43 2.38
C VAL A 74 5.37 23.23 3.07
N GLY A 75 4.54 24.27 3.19
CA GLY A 75 3.18 24.21 3.74
C GLY A 75 2.16 23.53 2.83
N GLU A 76 2.19 23.81 1.52
CA GLU A 76 1.21 23.24 0.57
C GLU A 76 1.36 21.74 0.36
N ALA A 77 2.59 21.21 0.37
CA ALA A 77 2.83 19.77 0.30
C ALA A 77 2.25 19.05 1.54
N LYS A 78 2.37 19.66 2.71
CA LYS A 78 1.84 19.10 3.95
C LYS A 78 0.32 19.15 4.03
N GLU A 79 -0.31 20.19 3.49
CA GLU A 79 -1.77 20.28 3.37
C GLU A 79 -2.33 19.25 2.37
N LEU A 80 -1.61 18.99 1.27
CA LEU A 80 -1.98 17.98 0.29
C LEU A 80 -1.86 16.56 0.88
N GLU A 81 -0.77 16.25 1.57
CA GLU A 81 -0.60 14.97 2.28
C GLU A 81 -1.70 14.77 3.33
N ALA A 82 -1.98 15.78 4.14
CA ALA A 82 -3.08 15.71 5.12
C ALA A 82 -4.45 15.53 4.46
N GLY A 83 -4.67 16.13 3.30
CA GLY A 83 -5.87 15.93 2.50
C GLY A 83 -6.02 14.51 1.97
N LEU A 84 -4.93 13.90 1.49
CA LEU A 84 -4.91 12.51 1.02
C LEU A 84 -5.12 11.52 2.17
N GLU A 85 -4.45 11.73 3.31
CA GLU A 85 -4.65 10.88 4.50
C GLU A 85 -6.09 10.95 5.01
N LYS A 86 -6.71 12.14 5.00
CA LYS A 86 -8.11 12.31 5.38
C LYS A 86 -9.06 11.59 4.43
N ALA A 87 -8.85 11.71 3.12
CA ALA A 87 -9.65 11.01 2.12
C ALA A 87 -9.51 9.48 2.24
N GLU A 88 -8.32 8.99 2.51
CA GLU A 88 -8.08 7.57 2.78
C GLU A 88 -8.80 7.12 4.05
N GLN A 89 -8.71 7.89 5.14
CA GLN A 89 -9.40 7.59 6.39
C GLN A 89 -10.93 7.53 6.20
N GLU A 90 -11.50 8.49 5.49
CA GLU A 90 -12.94 8.50 5.15
C GLU A 90 -13.34 7.28 4.29
N SER A 91 -12.46 6.84 3.39
CA SER A 91 -12.67 5.63 2.61
C SER A 91 -12.69 4.37 3.49
N MET A 92 -11.72 4.26 4.41
CA MET A 92 -11.65 3.14 5.36
C MET A 92 -12.87 3.09 6.29
N GLU A 93 -13.35 4.24 6.75
CA GLU A 93 -14.56 4.32 7.58
C GLU A 93 -15.82 3.91 6.81
N ARG A 94 -15.93 4.26 5.53
CA ARG A 94 -17.03 3.80 4.68
C ARG A 94 -17.04 2.29 4.52
N ILE A 95 -15.87 1.69 4.22
CA ILE A 95 -15.73 0.24 4.11
C ILE A 95 -16.13 -0.45 5.42
N LYS A 96 -15.59 0.04 6.54
CA LYS A 96 -15.93 -0.47 7.87
C LYS A 96 -17.45 -0.45 8.09
N LYS A 97 -18.08 0.70 7.86
CA LYS A 97 -19.52 0.87 8.06
C LYS A 97 -20.36 -0.08 7.20
N GLN A 98 -20.03 -0.23 5.93
CA GLN A 98 -20.74 -1.14 5.03
C GLN A 98 -20.63 -2.61 5.48
N ILE A 99 -19.44 -3.02 5.93
CA ILE A 99 -19.25 -4.39 6.44
C ILE A 99 -19.96 -4.59 7.79
N GLU A 100 -19.91 -3.61 8.70
CA GLU A 100 -20.63 -3.67 9.99
C GLU A 100 -22.14 -3.74 9.79
N GLU A 101 -22.71 -2.97 8.86
CA GLU A 101 -24.12 -3.03 8.51
C GLU A 101 -24.51 -4.43 8.01
N TYR A 102 -23.71 -5.02 7.14
CA TYR A 102 -23.93 -6.37 6.65
C TYR A 102 -23.82 -7.42 7.77
N VAL A 103 -22.79 -7.34 8.61
CA VAL A 103 -22.57 -8.25 9.76
C VAL A 103 -23.76 -8.20 10.72
N ASN A 104 -24.29 -7.01 10.99
CA ASN A 104 -25.45 -6.83 11.86
C ASN A 104 -26.73 -7.41 11.23
N GLN A 105 -26.96 -7.19 9.92
CA GLN A 105 -28.11 -7.75 9.21
C GLN A 105 -28.11 -9.28 9.20
N GLN A 106 -26.93 -9.91 9.15
CA GLN A 106 -26.78 -11.37 9.16
C GLN A 106 -26.76 -11.96 10.58
N GLY A 107 -26.87 -11.15 11.63
CA GLY A 107 -26.79 -11.62 13.01
C GLY A 107 -25.44 -12.23 13.40
N LEU A 108 -24.36 -11.77 12.75
CA LEU A 108 -22.99 -12.23 12.98
C LEU A 108 -22.23 -11.38 14.01
N ALA A 109 -22.92 -10.45 14.67
CA ALA A 109 -22.33 -9.63 15.73
C ALA A 109 -21.65 -10.52 16.81
N GLY A 110 -20.44 -10.16 17.20
CA GLY A 110 -19.62 -10.93 18.14
C GLY A 110 -18.84 -12.11 17.54
N LYS A 111 -19.18 -12.58 16.32
CA LYS A 111 -18.42 -13.59 15.56
C LYS A 111 -17.58 -12.98 14.46
N VAL A 112 -17.98 -11.83 13.97
CA VAL A 112 -17.23 -11.01 13.01
C VAL A 112 -17.01 -9.65 13.65
N THR A 113 -15.77 -9.16 13.63
CA THR A 113 -15.38 -7.87 14.18
C THR A 113 -14.71 -7.05 13.11
N VAL A 114 -15.07 -5.78 12.99
CA VAL A 114 -14.45 -4.85 12.04
C VAL A 114 -13.77 -3.73 12.81
N THR A 115 -12.47 -3.58 12.63
CA THR A 115 -11.66 -2.56 13.31
C THR A 115 -10.82 -1.78 12.31
N ILE A 116 -10.55 -0.51 12.62
CA ILE A 116 -9.54 0.26 11.90
C ILE A 116 -8.27 0.23 12.74
N GLU A 117 -7.23 -0.33 12.18
CA GLU A 117 -5.88 -0.40 12.76
C GLU A 117 -4.95 0.53 11.98
N GLU A 118 -3.71 0.66 12.43
CA GLU A 118 -2.70 1.46 11.72
C GLU A 118 -2.48 0.97 10.29
N ARG A 119 -2.49 -0.35 10.08
CA ARG A 119 -2.29 -1.00 8.77
C ARG A 119 -3.51 -0.93 7.84
N GLY A 120 -4.68 -0.59 8.34
CA GLY A 120 -5.92 -0.45 7.55
C GLY A 120 -7.15 -1.01 8.23
N VAL A 121 -8.18 -1.35 7.45
CA VAL A 121 -9.40 -1.99 7.96
C VAL A 121 -9.15 -3.49 8.11
N VAL A 122 -9.39 -4.01 9.31
CA VAL A 122 -9.28 -5.43 9.64
C VAL A 122 -10.66 -6.00 9.88
N VAL A 123 -11.08 -6.94 9.04
CA VAL A 123 -12.31 -7.72 9.18
C VAL A 123 -11.92 -9.09 9.71
N SER A 124 -12.25 -9.35 10.97
CA SER A 124 -11.87 -10.57 11.67
C SER A 124 -13.05 -11.51 11.79
N PHE A 125 -12.93 -12.68 11.22
CA PHE A 125 -13.91 -13.76 11.29
C PHE A 125 -13.43 -14.83 12.26
N GLN A 126 -14.22 -15.16 13.27
CA GLN A 126 -13.98 -16.39 14.03
C GLN A 126 -14.04 -17.60 13.10
N ASP A 127 -13.16 -18.59 13.30
CA ASP A 127 -13.05 -19.75 12.41
C ASP A 127 -14.37 -20.52 12.26
N VAL A 128 -15.17 -20.62 13.30
CA VAL A 128 -16.48 -21.28 13.30
C VAL A 128 -17.47 -20.66 12.30
N VAL A 129 -17.29 -19.39 11.92
CA VAL A 129 -18.13 -18.72 10.91
C VAL A 129 -17.80 -19.24 9.51
N LEU A 130 -16.52 -19.46 9.24
CA LEU A 130 -16.04 -19.78 7.91
C LEU A 130 -15.81 -21.27 7.68
N PHE A 131 -15.31 -22.00 8.69
CA PHE A 131 -14.81 -23.35 8.51
C PHE A 131 -15.38 -24.34 9.56
N PRO A 132 -15.64 -25.58 9.17
CA PRO A 132 -15.77 -26.66 10.12
C PRO A 132 -14.48 -26.90 10.91
N LEU A 133 -14.60 -27.52 12.07
CA LEU A 133 -13.46 -27.82 12.93
C LEU A 133 -12.38 -28.63 12.18
N GLY A 134 -11.14 -28.16 12.24
CA GLY A 134 -10.00 -28.82 11.59
C GLY A 134 -10.03 -28.83 10.06
N SER A 135 -10.92 -28.06 9.44
CA SER A 135 -11.08 -27.96 7.98
C SER A 135 -10.68 -26.58 7.45
N ASP A 136 -10.30 -26.56 6.18
CA ASP A 136 -10.08 -25.36 5.37
C ASP A 136 -11.17 -25.13 4.31
N ALA A 137 -12.18 -26.01 4.25
CA ALA A 137 -13.28 -25.93 3.29
C ALA A 137 -14.38 -24.99 3.78
N LEU A 138 -14.77 -24.00 2.96
CA LEU A 138 -15.91 -23.13 3.24
C LEU A 138 -17.22 -23.88 3.02
N ASN A 139 -18.15 -23.77 3.97
CA ASN A 139 -19.53 -24.21 3.76
C ASN A 139 -20.32 -23.19 2.90
N ASN A 140 -21.56 -23.50 2.51
CA ASN A 140 -22.34 -22.61 1.63
C ASN A 140 -22.61 -21.25 2.26
N PHE A 141 -22.97 -21.21 3.54
CA PHE A 141 -23.20 -19.97 4.27
C PHE A 141 -21.91 -19.10 4.35
N SER A 142 -20.77 -19.73 4.64
CA SER A 142 -19.47 -19.04 4.69
C SER A 142 -19.09 -18.46 3.32
N ARG A 143 -19.42 -19.16 2.24
CA ARG A 143 -19.17 -18.67 0.86
C ARG A 143 -19.97 -17.40 0.57
N GLU A 144 -21.23 -17.35 0.94
CA GLU A 144 -22.08 -16.16 0.78
C GLU A 144 -21.54 -14.96 1.57
N ILE A 145 -21.04 -15.21 2.79
CA ILE A 145 -20.41 -14.15 3.61
C ILE A 145 -19.16 -13.61 2.90
N VAL A 146 -18.25 -14.50 2.47
CA VAL A 146 -17.00 -14.09 1.81
C VAL A 146 -17.29 -13.37 0.49
N ASP A 147 -18.28 -13.82 -0.28
CA ASP A 147 -18.69 -13.20 -1.56
C ASP A 147 -19.21 -11.79 -1.34
N THR A 148 -20.08 -11.60 -0.33
CA THR A 148 -20.65 -10.27 -0.04
C THR A 148 -19.58 -9.32 0.47
N VAL A 149 -18.73 -9.76 1.38
CA VAL A 149 -17.59 -8.96 1.85
C VAL A 149 -16.65 -8.65 0.69
N GLY A 150 -16.36 -9.63 -0.17
CA GLY A 150 -15.56 -9.45 -1.36
C GLY A 150 -16.14 -8.41 -2.34
N ALA A 151 -17.47 -8.38 -2.52
CA ALA A 151 -18.13 -7.38 -3.36
C ALA A 151 -17.97 -5.94 -2.79
N ILE A 152 -17.99 -5.78 -1.46
CA ILE A 152 -17.68 -4.50 -0.81
C ILE A 152 -16.20 -4.12 -1.05
N LEU A 153 -15.30 -5.08 -0.86
CA LEU A 153 -13.86 -4.86 -1.03
C LEU A 153 -13.44 -4.60 -2.49
N HIS A 154 -14.21 -5.12 -3.45
CA HIS A 154 -13.98 -4.83 -4.88
C HIS A 154 -14.10 -3.34 -5.22
N GLN A 155 -14.88 -2.57 -4.45
CA GLN A 155 -15.06 -1.13 -4.67
C GLN A 155 -13.81 -0.29 -4.35
N THR A 156 -12.81 -0.88 -3.71
CA THR A 156 -11.55 -0.22 -3.39
C THR A 156 -10.44 -0.67 -4.32
N SER A 157 -9.41 0.15 -4.48
CA SER A 157 -8.18 -0.22 -5.20
C SER A 157 -7.08 -0.76 -4.28
N ASN A 158 -7.31 -0.79 -2.96
CA ASN A 158 -6.32 -1.17 -1.97
C ASN A 158 -5.91 -2.64 -2.08
N TYR A 159 -4.69 -2.95 -1.67
CA TYR A 159 -4.22 -4.33 -1.48
C TYR A 159 -4.94 -4.97 -0.30
N ILE A 160 -5.20 -6.26 -0.44
CA ILE A 160 -5.93 -7.05 0.55
C ILE A 160 -5.06 -8.23 0.98
N ARG A 161 -4.80 -8.32 2.27
CA ARG A 161 -4.09 -9.44 2.86
C ARG A 161 -5.04 -10.28 3.68
N VAL A 162 -5.01 -11.59 3.48
CA VAL A 162 -5.78 -12.55 4.28
C VAL A 162 -4.83 -13.30 5.21
N GLU A 163 -5.06 -13.19 6.52
CA GLU A 163 -4.22 -13.77 7.56
C GLU A 163 -4.98 -14.86 8.29
N GLY A 164 -4.42 -16.08 8.33
CA GLY A 164 -4.97 -17.21 9.09
C GLY A 164 -4.28 -17.38 10.44
N HIS A 165 -5.06 -17.64 11.47
CA HIS A 165 -4.61 -17.86 12.85
C HIS A 165 -5.29 -19.06 13.48
N THR A 166 -4.57 -19.75 14.37
CA THR A 166 -5.09 -20.85 15.18
C THR A 166 -4.94 -20.55 16.68
N ASP A 167 -5.52 -21.38 17.51
CA ASP A 167 -5.12 -21.48 18.90
C ASP A 167 -3.85 -22.36 19.04
N ASN A 168 -3.44 -22.62 20.30
CA ASN A 168 -2.28 -23.44 20.62
C ASN A 168 -2.56 -24.94 20.69
N LEU A 169 -3.78 -25.39 20.40
CA LEU A 169 -4.06 -26.82 20.35
C LEU A 169 -3.45 -27.41 19.08
N PRO A 170 -2.55 -28.41 19.21
CA PRO A 170 -1.86 -28.94 18.06
C PRO A 170 -2.81 -29.74 17.15
N ILE A 171 -2.78 -29.42 15.84
CA ILE A 171 -3.40 -30.26 14.82
C ILE A 171 -2.34 -31.19 14.24
N ARG A 172 -2.71 -32.45 14.03
CA ARG A 172 -1.90 -33.44 13.29
C ARG A 172 -2.83 -34.33 12.47
N THR A 173 -2.97 -34.00 11.21
CA THR A 173 -3.71 -34.81 10.24
C THR A 173 -2.83 -35.10 9.03
N GLY A 174 -3.21 -36.04 8.19
CA GLY A 174 -2.48 -36.31 6.94
C GLY A 174 -2.45 -35.11 5.99
N ARG A 175 -3.40 -34.18 6.11
CA ARG A 175 -3.50 -32.97 5.32
C ARG A 175 -2.81 -31.77 5.95
N PHE A 176 -2.86 -31.66 7.27
CA PHE A 176 -2.29 -30.56 8.04
C PHE A 176 -1.34 -31.08 9.10
N PRO A 177 -0.03 -31.13 8.81
CA PRO A 177 0.97 -31.58 9.76
C PRO A 177 1.08 -30.70 11.01
N SER A 178 0.79 -29.41 10.88
CA SER A 178 0.80 -28.44 11.98
C SER A 178 -0.22 -27.31 11.82
N ASN A 179 -0.31 -26.44 12.83
CA ASN A 179 -1.12 -25.24 12.81
C ASN A 179 -0.70 -24.24 11.73
N TRP A 180 0.55 -24.30 11.25
CA TRP A 180 1.04 -23.49 10.14
C TRP A 180 0.29 -23.82 8.84
N GLU A 181 0.26 -25.08 8.46
CA GLU A 181 -0.38 -25.53 7.22
C GLU A 181 -1.89 -25.28 7.26
N LEU A 182 -2.53 -25.53 8.41
CA LEU A 182 -3.98 -25.27 8.56
C LEU A 182 -4.29 -23.76 8.38
N SER A 183 -3.55 -22.90 9.05
CA SER A 183 -3.79 -21.45 8.99
C SER A 183 -3.55 -20.88 7.59
N LEU A 184 -2.48 -21.36 6.91
CA LEU A 184 -2.16 -20.97 5.54
C LEU A 184 -3.22 -21.48 4.55
N ALA A 185 -3.65 -22.74 4.68
CA ALA A 185 -4.68 -23.31 3.81
C ALA A 185 -6.01 -22.54 3.92
N ARG A 186 -6.39 -22.13 5.13
CA ARG A 186 -7.61 -21.35 5.38
C ARG A 186 -7.53 -19.97 4.73
N SER A 187 -6.43 -19.25 4.89
CA SER A 187 -6.24 -17.94 4.24
C SER A 187 -6.22 -18.07 2.72
N ALA A 188 -5.54 -19.09 2.18
CA ALA A 188 -5.51 -19.37 0.75
C ALA A 188 -6.92 -19.69 0.18
N THR A 189 -7.74 -20.46 0.90
CA THR A 189 -9.11 -20.77 0.48
C THR A 189 -9.96 -19.51 0.39
N VAL A 190 -9.83 -18.58 1.33
CA VAL A 190 -10.53 -17.28 1.27
C VAL A 190 -10.05 -16.45 0.08
N VAL A 191 -8.74 -16.37 -0.14
CA VAL A 191 -8.17 -15.65 -1.30
C VAL A 191 -8.69 -16.23 -2.61
N HIS A 192 -8.67 -17.56 -2.77
CA HIS A 192 -9.22 -18.21 -3.96
C HIS A 192 -10.70 -17.87 -4.17
N ARG A 193 -11.49 -17.83 -3.09
CA ARG A 193 -12.90 -17.44 -3.18
C ARG A 193 -13.07 -16.00 -3.66
N LEU A 194 -12.29 -15.05 -3.12
CA LEU A 194 -12.31 -13.64 -3.52
C LEU A 194 -11.95 -13.47 -5.00
N ILE A 195 -10.95 -14.20 -5.51
CA ILE A 195 -10.57 -14.17 -6.92
C ILE A 195 -11.74 -14.67 -7.81
N GLN A 196 -12.32 -15.80 -7.45
CA GLN A 196 -13.30 -16.49 -8.31
C GLN A 196 -14.66 -15.78 -8.37
N PHE A 197 -15.12 -15.20 -7.28
CA PHE A 197 -16.49 -14.72 -7.13
C PHE A 197 -16.63 -13.22 -6.90
N SER A 198 -15.59 -12.55 -6.42
CA SER A 198 -15.64 -11.11 -6.15
C SER A 198 -14.90 -10.28 -7.20
N SER A 199 -14.34 -10.93 -8.22
CA SER A 199 -13.59 -10.27 -9.32
C SER A 199 -12.46 -9.33 -8.83
N ILE A 200 -11.90 -9.62 -7.67
CA ILE A 200 -10.74 -8.87 -7.16
C ILE A 200 -9.50 -9.37 -7.91
N PRO A 201 -8.71 -8.47 -8.51
CA PRO A 201 -7.50 -8.85 -9.23
C PRO A 201 -6.52 -9.62 -8.33
N PRO A 202 -5.95 -10.76 -8.78
CA PRO A 202 -5.05 -11.58 -7.97
C PRO A 202 -3.79 -10.84 -7.49
N ASP A 203 -3.32 -9.86 -8.26
CA ASP A 203 -2.17 -9.01 -7.94
C ASP A 203 -2.37 -8.12 -6.70
N ARG A 204 -3.62 -7.96 -6.27
CA ARG A 204 -3.98 -7.21 -5.06
C ARG A 204 -4.17 -8.09 -3.84
N LEU A 205 -4.04 -9.40 -3.98
CA LEU A 205 -4.36 -10.36 -2.93
C LEU A 205 -3.12 -11.10 -2.43
N SER A 206 -2.97 -11.20 -1.13
CA SER A 206 -1.96 -12.04 -0.50
C SER A 206 -2.56 -12.92 0.60
N ALA A 207 -2.01 -14.13 0.79
CA ALA A 207 -2.40 -15.06 1.84
C ALA A 207 -1.24 -15.32 2.79
N THR A 208 -1.47 -15.28 4.10
CA THR A 208 -0.46 -15.54 5.11
C THR A 208 -1.04 -16.44 6.21
N GLY A 209 -0.28 -17.43 6.65
CA GLY A 209 -0.60 -18.24 7.82
C GLY A 209 0.35 -17.91 8.97
N TYR A 210 -0.15 -17.73 10.17
CA TYR A 210 0.66 -17.46 11.36
C TYR A 210 0.58 -18.57 12.39
N GLY A 211 -0.25 -19.60 12.16
CA GLY A 211 -0.47 -20.63 13.15
C GLY A 211 -0.94 -20.03 14.48
N GLU A 212 -0.36 -20.50 15.57
CA GLU A 212 -0.63 -20.09 16.95
C GLU A 212 0.21 -18.90 17.44
N TYR A 213 1.15 -18.40 16.61
CA TYR A 213 2.22 -17.49 17.05
C TYR A 213 1.83 -16.01 17.09
N ARG A 214 0.61 -15.66 16.67
CA ARG A 214 0.06 -14.30 16.80
C ARG A 214 -1.33 -14.32 17.45
N PRO A 215 -1.42 -14.74 18.74
CA PRO A 215 -2.69 -14.76 19.45
C PRO A 215 -3.18 -13.35 19.78
N ARG A 216 -4.49 -13.13 19.82
CA ARG A 216 -5.13 -11.90 20.33
C ARG A 216 -5.21 -11.86 21.85
N GLY A 217 -5.31 -13.02 22.47
CA GLY A 217 -5.37 -13.20 23.92
C GLY A 217 -4.67 -14.48 24.34
N PRO A 218 -4.51 -14.70 25.66
CA PRO A 218 -3.89 -15.91 26.17
C PRO A 218 -4.73 -17.15 25.79
N ASN A 219 -4.06 -18.29 25.56
CA ASN A 219 -4.71 -19.56 25.20
C ASN A 219 -5.15 -20.40 26.45
N ASP A 220 -5.54 -19.73 27.50
CA ASP A 220 -5.86 -20.33 28.81
C ASP A 220 -7.31 -20.86 28.94
N THR A 221 -8.25 -20.20 28.26
CA THR A 221 -9.67 -20.58 28.27
C THR A 221 -10.16 -20.92 26.86
N ASP A 222 -11.26 -21.68 26.77
CA ASP A 222 -11.89 -22.01 25.48
C ASP A 222 -12.38 -20.75 24.75
N ALA A 223 -12.88 -19.78 25.52
CA ALA A 223 -13.34 -18.51 24.98
C ALA A 223 -12.17 -17.72 24.32
N ASN A 224 -11.02 -17.66 24.99
CA ASN A 224 -9.83 -17.01 24.45
C ASN A 224 -9.27 -17.78 23.25
N ARG A 225 -9.21 -19.10 23.30
CA ARG A 225 -8.83 -19.94 22.16
C ARG A 225 -9.75 -19.71 20.96
N GLN A 226 -11.04 -19.57 21.18
CA GLN A 226 -12.01 -19.27 20.11
C GLN A 226 -11.73 -17.91 19.45
N GLN A 227 -11.30 -16.89 20.19
CA GLN A 227 -10.90 -15.60 19.62
C GLN A 227 -9.57 -15.68 18.84
N ASN A 228 -8.68 -16.60 19.23
CA ASN A 228 -7.42 -16.83 18.55
C ASN A 228 -7.61 -17.57 17.22
N ARG A 229 -8.57 -18.52 17.15
CA ARG A 229 -8.95 -19.18 15.90
C ARG A 229 -9.76 -18.24 15.04
N ARG A 230 -9.11 -17.61 14.07
CA ARG A 230 -9.72 -16.60 13.21
C ARG A 230 -9.05 -16.52 11.84
N VAL A 231 -9.75 -15.88 10.93
CA VAL A 231 -9.18 -15.36 9.68
C VAL A 231 -9.44 -13.86 9.62
N ASP A 232 -8.38 -13.09 9.44
CA ASP A 232 -8.41 -11.64 9.30
C ASP A 232 -8.27 -11.28 7.82
N ILE A 233 -9.23 -10.51 7.28
CA ILE A 233 -9.12 -9.88 5.95
C ILE A 233 -8.77 -8.43 6.19
N ILE A 234 -7.63 -8.00 5.65
CA ILE A 234 -7.06 -6.69 5.92
C ILE A 234 -7.00 -5.90 4.63
N VAL A 235 -7.70 -4.77 4.59
CA VAL A 235 -7.57 -3.77 3.52
C VAL A 235 -6.45 -2.82 3.90
N LEU A 236 -5.31 -2.93 3.21
CA LEU A 236 -4.10 -2.19 3.56
C LEU A 236 -4.23 -0.71 3.17
N ARG A 237 -3.72 0.18 4.03
CA ARG A 237 -3.51 1.58 3.66
C ARG A 237 -2.43 1.72 2.61
N THR A 238 -2.50 2.78 1.82
CA THR A 238 -1.56 3.06 0.71
C THR A 238 -0.10 3.02 1.17
N LYS A 239 0.21 3.57 2.34
CA LYS A 239 1.58 3.56 2.91
C LYS A 239 2.17 2.17 3.15
N PHE A 240 1.33 1.13 3.29
CA PHE A 240 1.77 -0.26 3.46
C PHE A 240 1.75 -1.06 2.17
N GLN A 241 1.13 -0.52 1.10
CA GLN A 241 1.10 -1.15 -0.22
C GLN A 241 2.45 -1.04 -0.93
N GLU A 242 3.17 0.07 -0.71
CA GLU A 242 4.48 0.32 -1.33
C GLU A 242 5.56 -0.69 -0.91
N VAL A 243 5.34 -1.43 0.17
CA VAL A 243 6.24 -2.48 0.66
C VAL A 243 5.96 -3.83 0.01
N GLU A 244 4.85 -3.99 -0.71
CA GLU A 244 4.52 -5.24 -1.40
C GLU A 244 5.36 -5.38 -2.70
N PRO A 245 5.93 -6.57 -2.99
CA PRO A 245 6.91 -6.75 -4.07
C PRO A 245 6.44 -6.31 -5.46
N GLU A 246 5.15 -6.39 -5.76
CA GLU A 246 4.61 -6.07 -7.08
C GLU A 246 4.45 -4.57 -7.35
N ALA A 247 4.29 -3.75 -6.30
CA ALA A 247 4.29 -2.31 -6.43
C ALA A 247 5.66 -1.81 -6.96
N ILE A 248 6.73 -2.50 -6.58
CA ILE A 248 8.10 -2.21 -7.02
C ILE A 248 8.30 -2.58 -8.49
N ILE A 249 7.76 -3.72 -8.95
CA ILE A 249 7.90 -4.21 -10.33
C ILE A 249 7.14 -3.30 -11.31
N LYS A 250 5.93 -2.86 -10.97
CA LYS A 250 5.16 -1.92 -11.80
C LYS A 250 5.86 -0.55 -11.96
N SER A 251 6.62 -0.13 -10.97
CA SER A 251 7.41 1.11 -11.04
C SER A 251 8.69 0.97 -11.87
N MET A 252 9.19 -0.25 -12.09
CA MET A 252 10.46 -0.52 -12.79
C MET A 252 10.30 -0.77 -14.29
N SER A 253 9.06 -0.79 -14.86
CA SER A 253 8.78 -0.88 -16.33
C SER A 253 9.66 -1.90 -17.08
N ILE A 254 9.72 -3.13 -16.63
CA ILE A 254 10.37 -4.20 -17.40
C ILE A 254 9.34 -4.74 -18.40
N PRO A 255 9.53 -4.57 -19.73
CA PRO A 255 8.65 -5.20 -20.71
C PRO A 255 8.81 -6.72 -20.60
N MET A 256 7.77 -7.42 -20.19
CA MET A 256 7.72 -8.87 -20.30
C MET A 256 7.60 -9.25 -21.77
N ASP A 257 8.70 -9.75 -22.32
CA ASP A 257 8.77 -10.32 -23.65
C ASP A 257 7.81 -11.52 -23.73
N LYS A 258 6.75 -11.39 -24.49
CA LYS A 258 5.83 -12.49 -24.80
C LYS A 258 6.59 -13.47 -25.67
N LYS A 259 7.09 -14.55 -25.10
CA LYS A 259 7.45 -15.75 -25.89
C LYS A 259 6.21 -16.56 -26.16
N GLU A 260 5.97 -16.70 -27.47
CA GLU A 260 5.00 -17.60 -28.10
C GLU A 260 5.09 -19.05 -27.62
#